data_dcdc88c0a3a762969398e8aa4fb9216c
#
_entry.id   dcdc88c0a3a762969398e8aa4fb9216c
#
_cell.length_a   1.000
_cell.length_b   1.000
_cell.length_c   1.000
_cell.angle_alpha   90.00
_cell.angle_beta   90.00
_cell.angle_gamma   90.00
#
_symmetry.space_group_name_H-M   'P 1'
#
loop_
_entity.id
_entity.type
_entity.pdbx_description
1 polymer ?
#
loop_
_entity_poly.entity_id
_entity_poly.type
_entity_poly.pdbx_seq_one_letter_code
_entity_poly.pdbx_strand_id
1 'polypeptide(L)'
;MPALEKNHIYRSTIEGYSSEGLGVARIDGQVVFVHDAVRGEDCDILVMKVLKNVAFGKPVLRHSTSPHRQEPDCPYYGRCGGCDFRHLDYAEELWAKRQRVQDALTRLGGSDVTVEEILGAAQPLRYRNKSQYPVSADSRVGFYRARSHQVVEVEHCLLQKPQADALAAALRQYLAQYHVPGYDETTGRGLVRHLYVRTNCKGESLVCLLVNGESLPYETELVALLRQAAPQTVGVVLGVNTRPGNAILGDRYRTLWGEDALTDVLCGRTVRLSVPSFYQVNHPQAEVLYGKALEFAGLTGTELAVDLYCGAGTITQVLARQARHVIGGEIVPEAIRDARASARRNGVENVEFLEGDAADVAAELARRQLRPDVICVDPPRKGLAPEVIASIAAMAPRRVVYVSCDPGTLGRDVKRFAELGYLARRAVAVDLFPRTRHVETVVLLSHKKPDGHINVKVEFGEGEGKVPLDNIAKRAEEYKSKERVTYKMIKEYIEAKYGFKVHTAYIAEVKRDLGLPMYDAPNAVEELKQPRKHPTAEKVEAIKDALKYFGVI
;
A
#
# COMPACT_ATOMS: atom_id res chain seq x y z
N MET A 1 -11.56 -13.20 33.79
CA MET A 1 -12.04 -14.21 32.82
C MET A 1 -10.99 -15.29 32.77
N PRO A 2 -11.33 -16.59 32.74
CA PRO A 2 -10.35 -17.62 32.54
C PRO A 2 -9.62 -17.39 31.23
N ALA A 3 -8.29 -17.41 31.25
CA ALA A 3 -7.48 -17.26 30.06
C ALA A 3 -7.64 -18.52 29.18
N LEU A 4 -7.69 -18.34 27.85
CA LEU A 4 -7.69 -19.47 26.93
C LEU A 4 -6.45 -20.34 27.14
N GLU A 5 -6.64 -21.64 27.13
CA GLU A 5 -5.56 -22.60 27.36
C GLU A 5 -5.14 -23.29 26.05
N LYS A 6 -3.83 -23.46 25.89
CA LYS A 6 -3.28 -24.22 24.75
C LYS A 6 -3.71 -25.69 24.84
N ASN A 7 -4.03 -26.30 23.72
CA ASN A 7 -4.50 -27.68 23.55
C ASN A 7 -5.90 -27.94 24.13
N HIS A 8 -6.66 -26.91 24.51
CA HIS A 8 -8.09 -27.04 24.83
C HIS A 8 -8.96 -26.72 23.62
N ILE A 9 -10.17 -27.28 23.65
CA ILE A 9 -11.16 -27.12 22.59
C ILE A 9 -12.26 -26.20 23.11
N TYR A 10 -12.61 -25.19 22.31
CA TYR A 10 -13.68 -24.24 22.61
C TYR A 10 -14.61 -24.13 21.39
N ARG A 11 -15.91 -24.09 21.66
CA ARG A 11 -16.91 -23.89 20.62
C ARG A 11 -17.13 -22.40 20.37
N SER A 12 -17.10 -21.99 19.11
CA SER A 12 -17.40 -20.60 18.73
C SER A 12 -17.78 -20.51 17.24
N THR A 13 -18.50 -19.45 16.91
CA THR A 13 -18.85 -19.10 15.54
C THR A 13 -17.76 -18.22 14.91
N ILE A 14 -17.48 -18.40 13.64
CA ILE A 14 -16.57 -17.59 12.85
C ILE A 14 -17.28 -16.31 12.41
N GLU A 15 -16.80 -15.14 12.86
CA GLU A 15 -17.44 -13.84 12.65
C GLU A 15 -16.95 -13.12 11.36
N GLY A 16 -15.76 -13.45 10.88
CA GLY A 16 -15.14 -12.77 9.73
C GLY A 16 -13.72 -13.25 9.47
N TYR A 17 -12.88 -12.38 8.89
CA TYR A 17 -11.50 -12.73 8.51
C TYR A 17 -10.48 -11.71 9.00
N SER A 18 -9.30 -12.19 9.33
CA SER A 18 -8.13 -11.36 9.67
C SER A 18 -7.44 -10.81 8.42
N SER A 19 -6.49 -9.88 8.61
CA SER A 19 -5.61 -9.38 7.55
C SER A 19 -4.77 -10.48 6.89
N GLU A 20 -4.56 -11.60 7.59
CA GLU A 20 -3.81 -12.77 7.09
C GLU A 20 -4.70 -13.81 6.40
N GLY A 21 -6.02 -13.55 6.27
CA GLY A 21 -6.98 -14.47 5.66
C GLY A 21 -7.42 -15.62 6.56
N LEU A 22 -7.14 -15.54 7.87
CA LEU A 22 -7.61 -16.52 8.85
C LEU A 22 -9.03 -16.15 9.30
N GLY A 23 -9.87 -17.14 9.58
CA GLY A 23 -11.15 -16.91 10.24
C GLY A 23 -10.95 -16.24 11.60
N VAL A 24 -11.91 -15.42 12.02
CA VAL A 24 -11.90 -14.73 13.32
C VAL A 24 -13.07 -15.23 14.16
N ALA A 25 -12.76 -15.76 15.34
CA ALA A 25 -13.72 -16.10 16.38
C ALA A 25 -13.44 -15.29 17.65
N ARG A 26 -14.46 -15.18 18.51
CA ARG A 26 -14.30 -14.62 19.87
C ARG A 26 -14.70 -15.65 20.90
N ILE A 27 -13.80 -15.89 21.84
CA ILE A 27 -14.02 -16.83 22.94
C ILE A 27 -13.68 -16.08 24.22
N ASP A 28 -14.65 -15.93 25.12
CA ASP A 28 -14.54 -15.18 26.39
C ASP A 28 -13.94 -13.77 26.21
N GLY A 29 -14.29 -13.11 25.10
CA GLY A 29 -13.83 -11.76 24.75
C GLY A 29 -12.45 -11.70 24.08
N GLN A 30 -11.69 -12.81 24.03
CA GLN A 30 -10.41 -12.89 23.35
C GLN A 30 -10.58 -13.28 21.87
N VAL A 31 -9.81 -12.63 21.00
CA VAL A 31 -9.80 -12.94 19.56
C VAL A 31 -8.99 -14.20 19.30
N VAL A 32 -9.58 -15.13 18.56
CA VAL A 32 -8.94 -16.36 18.09
C VAL A 32 -8.89 -16.37 16.57
N PHE A 33 -7.69 -16.47 16.00
CA PHE A 33 -7.48 -16.64 14.57
C PHE A 33 -7.51 -18.12 14.21
N VAL A 34 -8.44 -18.51 13.34
CA VAL A 34 -8.75 -19.91 13.05
C VAL A 34 -8.36 -20.23 11.61
N HIS A 35 -7.47 -21.22 11.45
CA HIS A 35 -7.08 -21.70 10.12
C HIS A 35 -8.22 -22.44 9.45
N ASP A 36 -8.32 -22.34 8.11
CA ASP A 36 -9.31 -23.08 7.32
C ASP A 36 -10.74 -22.97 7.87
N ALA A 37 -11.16 -21.75 8.20
CA ALA A 37 -12.48 -21.45 8.74
C ALA A 37 -13.18 -20.40 7.87
N VAL A 38 -14.50 -20.55 7.71
CA VAL A 38 -15.35 -19.68 6.89
C VAL A 38 -16.35 -18.97 7.78
N ARG A 39 -16.60 -17.69 7.50
CA ARG A 39 -17.58 -16.89 8.24
C ARG A 39 -18.95 -17.59 8.30
N GLY A 40 -19.56 -17.60 9.47
CA GLY A 40 -20.84 -18.24 9.74
C GLY A 40 -20.75 -19.71 10.13
N GLU A 41 -19.56 -20.35 10.11
CA GLU A 41 -19.37 -21.70 10.62
C GLU A 41 -19.38 -21.70 12.15
N ASP A 42 -20.06 -22.68 12.75
CA ASP A 42 -19.98 -22.98 14.17
C ASP A 42 -19.04 -24.19 14.36
N CYS A 43 -17.94 -23.97 15.07
CA CYS A 43 -16.83 -24.92 15.14
C CYS A 43 -16.38 -25.18 16.58
N ASP A 44 -15.98 -26.42 16.82
CA ASP A 44 -15.08 -26.74 17.93
C ASP A 44 -13.64 -26.42 17.50
N ILE A 45 -13.04 -25.43 18.16
CA ILE A 45 -11.73 -24.86 17.81
C ILE A 45 -10.68 -25.37 18.80
N LEU A 46 -9.70 -26.13 18.34
CA LEU A 46 -8.52 -26.49 19.11
C LEU A 46 -7.56 -25.30 19.15
N VAL A 47 -7.31 -24.74 20.32
CA VAL A 47 -6.35 -23.66 20.53
C VAL A 47 -4.93 -24.20 20.47
N MET A 48 -4.16 -23.79 19.47
CA MET A 48 -2.78 -24.24 19.24
C MET A 48 -1.73 -23.33 19.88
N LYS A 49 -2.02 -22.03 20.00
CA LYS A 49 -1.10 -21.03 20.54
C LYS A 49 -1.89 -19.91 21.19
N VAL A 50 -1.47 -19.49 22.38
CA VAL A 50 -2.03 -18.33 23.08
C VAL A 50 -0.95 -17.27 23.20
N LEU A 51 -1.30 -16.01 22.87
CA LEU A 51 -0.51 -14.80 23.07
C LEU A 51 -1.29 -13.86 23.99
N LYS A 52 -0.65 -12.78 24.45
CA LYS A 52 -1.23 -11.83 25.41
C LYS A 52 -2.64 -11.36 25.04
N ASN A 53 -2.88 -11.03 23.76
CA ASN A 53 -4.13 -10.40 23.30
C ASN A 53 -4.90 -11.24 22.29
N VAL A 54 -4.32 -12.31 21.75
CA VAL A 54 -4.91 -13.14 20.68
C VAL A 54 -4.51 -14.58 20.83
N ALA A 55 -5.29 -15.49 20.28
CA ALA A 55 -4.94 -16.90 20.18
C ALA A 55 -5.01 -17.38 18.72
N PHE A 56 -4.45 -18.55 18.45
CA PHE A 56 -4.50 -19.21 17.14
C PHE A 56 -5.02 -20.63 17.33
N GLY A 57 -5.93 -21.03 16.46
CA GLY A 57 -6.57 -22.33 16.51
C GLY A 57 -6.84 -22.90 15.12
N LYS A 58 -7.37 -24.12 15.14
CA LYS A 58 -7.90 -24.80 13.96
C LYS A 58 -9.20 -25.51 14.31
N PRO A 59 -10.17 -25.62 13.38
CA PRO A 59 -11.38 -26.40 13.64
C PRO A 59 -11.02 -27.87 13.73
N VAL A 60 -11.58 -28.57 14.71
CA VAL A 60 -11.51 -30.04 14.85
C VAL A 60 -12.85 -30.68 14.51
N LEU A 61 -13.95 -29.94 14.70
CA LEU A 61 -15.30 -30.34 14.30
C LEU A 61 -16.05 -29.08 13.82
N ARG A 62 -16.79 -29.19 12.73
CA ARG A 62 -17.73 -28.18 12.26
C ARG A 62 -19.15 -28.67 12.53
N HIS A 63 -19.86 -27.96 13.39
CA HIS A 63 -21.28 -28.24 13.70
C HIS A 63 -22.20 -27.71 12.60
N SER A 64 -21.77 -26.61 11.95
CA SER A 64 -22.43 -26.08 10.74
C SER A 64 -21.40 -25.67 9.71
N THR A 65 -21.70 -25.88 8.44
CA THR A 65 -20.87 -25.47 7.31
C THR A 65 -21.46 -24.21 6.68
N SER A 66 -20.63 -23.22 6.40
CA SER A 66 -21.04 -22.01 5.70
C SER A 66 -21.46 -22.32 4.26
N PRO A 67 -22.54 -21.71 3.73
CA PRO A 67 -22.89 -21.83 2.32
C PRO A 67 -21.79 -21.29 1.37
N HIS A 68 -20.89 -20.49 1.89
CA HIS A 68 -19.74 -19.91 1.17
C HIS A 68 -18.48 -20.79 1.17
N ARG A 69 -18.53 -21.94 1.85
CA ARG A 69 -17.42 -22.90 1.79
C ARG A 69 -17.48 -23.68 0.48
N GLN A 70 -16.32 -23.81 -0.15
CA GLN A 70 -16.13 -24.68 -1.30
C GLN A 70 -14.92 -25.62 -1.09
N GLU A 71 -14.92 -26.76 -1.75
CA GLU A 71 -13.74 -27.59 -1.82
C GLU A 71 -12.68 -26.91 -2.68
N PRO A 72 -11.43 -26.81 -2.18
CA PRO A 72 -10.34 -26.22 -2.97
C PRO A 72 -10.08 -27.00 -4.27
N ASP A 73 -10.20 -26.32 -5.39
CA ASP A 73 -9.97 -26.82 -6.75
C ASP A 73 -8.48 -27.03 -7.10
N CYS A 74 -7.55 -26.70 -6.19
CA CYS A 74 -6.11 -26.80 -6.38
C CYS A 74 -5.51 -27.86 -5.45
N PRO A 75 -4.85 -28.93 -5.99
CA PRO A 75 -4.28 -30.01 -5.18
C PRO A 75 -3.08 -29.56 -4.31
N TYR A 76 -2.55 -28.36 -4.57
CA TYR A 76 -1.43 -27.79 -3.82
C TYR A 76 -1.88 -26.83 -2.72
N TYR A 77 -3.18 -26.54 -2.61
CA TYR A 77 -3.70 -25.64 -1.59
C TYR A 77 -3.36 -26.12 -0.17
N GLY A 78 -3.04 -25.19 0.72
CA GLY A 78 -2.58 -25.50 2.08
C GLY A 78 -1.09 -25.88 2.19
N ARG A 79 -0.47 -26.37 1.09
CA ARG A 79 0.98 -26.62 1.01
C ARG A 79 1.71 -25.47 0.31
N CYS A 80 1.23 -25.06 -0.86
CA CYS A 80 1.73 -23.91 -1.60
C CYS A 80 1.25 -22.61 -0.94
N GLY A 81 2.15 -21.64 -0.79
CA GLY A 81 1.87 -20.32 -0.19
C GLY A 81 1.25 -19.29 -1.15
N GLY A 82 0.82 -19.70 -2.34
CA GLY A 82 0.36 -18.77 -3.38
C GLY A 82 -1.10 -18.30 -3.28
N CYS A 83 -1.94 -18.99 -2.48
CA CYS A 83 -3.37 -18.70 -2.32
C CYS A 83 -3.79 -18.79 -0.86
N ASP A 84 -4.70 -17.86 -0.45
CA ASP A 84 -5.26 -17.81 0.90
C ASP A 84 -6.75 -18.25 0.94
N PHE A 85 -7.50 -18.05 -0.15
CA PHE A 85 -8.98 -18.08 -0.17
C PHE A 85 -9.60 -19.11 -1.14
N ARG A 86 -8.92 -20.26 -1.40
CA ARG A 86 -9.51 -21.29 -2.28
C ARG A 86 -10.62 -22.11 -1.64
N HIS A 87 -10.73 -22.04 -0.32
CA HIS A 87 -11.81 -22.66 0.45
C HIS A 87 -13.07 -21.78 0.56
N LEU A 88 -13.03 -20.56 0.01
CA LEU A 88 -14.14 -19.63 -0.08
C LEU A 88 -14.68 -19.58 -1.51
N ASP A 89 -15.99 -19.42 -1.68
CA ASP A 89 -16.52 -18.96 -2.95
C ASP A 89 -16.05 -17.55 -3.26
N TYR A 90 -16.19 -17.12 -4.51
CA TYR A 90 -15.64 -15.83 -4.92
C TYR A 90 -16.41 -14.64 -4.35
N ALA A 91 -17.70 -14.79 -4.09
CA ALA A 91 -18.53 -13.76 -3.49
C ALA A 91 -18.08 -13.46 -2.04
N GLU A 92 -17.81 -14.51 -1.26
CA GLU A 92 -17.32 -14.38 0.11
C GLU A 92 -15.88 -13.82 0.15
N GLU A 93 -15.02 -14.21 -0.78
CA GLU A 93 -13.69 -13.62 -0.93
C GLU A 93 -13.76 -12.11 -1.16
N LEU A 94 -14.65 -11.66 -2.06
CA LEU A 94 -14.87 -10.24 -2.32
C LEU A 94 -15.43 -9.53 -1.08
N TRP A 95 -16.38 -10.14 -0.38
CA TRP A 95 -16.90 -9.60 0.87
C TRP A 95 -15.77 -9.41 1.91
N ALA A 96 -14.92 -10.42 2.11
CA ALA A 96 -13.82 -10.38 3.06
C ALA A 96 -12.83 -9.24 2.74
N LYS A 97 -12.48 -9.04 1.47
CA LYS A 97 -11.60 -7.98 1.00
C LYS A 97 -12.22 -6.60 1.19
N ARG A 98 -13.49 -6.42 0.81
CA ARG A 98 -14.20 -5.15 1.01
C ARG A 98 -14.29 -4.80 2.48
N GLN A 99 -14.66 -5.77 3.34
CA GLN A 99 -14.74 -5.56 4.78
C GLN A 99 -13.38 -5.17 5.39
N ARG A 100 -12.30 -5.79 4.94
CA ARG A 100 -10.94 -5.43 5.37
C ARG A 100 -10.58 -3.98 5.05
N VAL A 101 -10.96 -3.49 3.86
CA VAL A 101 -10.75 -2.08 3.48
C VAL A 101 -11.62 -1.17 4.35
N GLN A 102 -12.90 -1.51 4.54
CA GLN A 102 -13.82 -0.75 5.37
C GLN A 102 -13.31 -0.64 6.82
N ASP A 103 -12.91 -1.76 7.41
CA ASP A 103 -12.38 -1.80 8.77
C ASP A 103 -11.11 -0.95 8.93
N ALA A 104 -10.23 -0.97 7.94
CA ALA A 104 -9.02 -0.15 7.96
C ALA A 104 -9.32 1.35 7.89
N LEU A 105 -10.21 1.76 6.99
CA LEU A 105 -10.62 3.17 6.87
C LEU A 105 -11.34 3.67 8.12
N THR A 106 -12.23 2.84 8.71
CA THR A 106 -12.98 3.23 9.90
C THR A 106 -12.13 3.18 11.16
N ARG A 107 -11.49 2.02 11.45
CA ARG A 107 -10.81 1.80 12.74
C ARG A 107 -9.44 2.44 12.83
N LEU A 108 -8.65 2.41 11.74
CA LEU A 108 -7.31 2.99 11.69
C LEU A 108 -7.35 4.41 11.14
N GLY A 109 -8.18 4.64 10.11
CA GLY A 109 -8.34 5.93 9.45
C GLY A 109 -9.19 6.93 10.23
N GLY A 110 -10.06 6.47 11.12
CA GLY A 110 -11.05 7.32 11.80
C GLY A 110 -11.98 8.02 10.81
N SER A 111 -12.23 7.38 9.66
CA SER A 111 -13.00 7.95 8.56
C SER A 111 -14.39 7.32 8.47
N ASP A 112 -15.41 8.14 8.24
CA ASP A 112 -16.80 7.69 8.04
C ASP A 112 -17.09 7.29 6.59
N VAL A 113 -16.07 7.32 5.70
CA VAL A 113 -16.26 6.93 4.30
C VAL A 113 -16.64 5.47 4.18
N THR A 114 -17.69 5.22 3.41
CA THR A 114 -18.09 3.86 3.06
C THR A 114 -17.37 3.41 1.80
N VAL A 115 -16.87 2.16 1.80
CA VAL A 115 -16.38 1.53 0.58
C VAL A 115 -17.60 1.25 -0.31
N GLU A 116 -17.70 2.00 -1.42
CA GLU A 116 -18.88 1.98 -2.31
C GLU A 116 -19.11 0.56 -2.84
N GLU A 117 -18.06 -0.05 -3.39
CA GLU A 117 -18.09 -1.37 -4.00
C GLU A 117 -16.72 -2.07 -3.94
N ILE A 118 -16.70 -3.35 -4.27
CA ILE A 118 -15.48 -4.06 -4.66
C ILE A 118 -15.62 -4.56 -6.09
N LEU A 119 -14.67 -4.17 -6.94
CA LEU A 119 -14.65 -4.56 -8.34
C LEU A 119 -13.91 -5.89 -8.48
N GLY A 120 -14.68 -6.97 -8.58
CA GLY A 120 -14.16 -8.32 -8.76
C GLY A 120 -13.60 -8.55 -10.15
N ALA A 121 -12.70 -9.52 -10.28
CA ALA A 121 -12.17 -9.94 -11.58
C ALA A 121 -13.18 -10.80 -12.32
N ALA A 122 -13.45 -10.49 -13.59
CA ALA A 122 -14.32 -11.30 -14.45
C ALA A 122 -13.77 -12.74 -14.62
N GLN A 123 -12.44 -12.89 -14.57
CA GLN A 123 -11.73 -14.18 -14.60
C GLN A 123 -10.79 -14.27 -13.40
N PRO A 124 -11.20 -14.89 -12.28
CA PRO A 124 -10.38 -14.99 -11.08
C PRO A 124 -9.27 -16.05 -11.16
N LEU A 125 -9.16 -16.74 -12.27
CA LEU A 125 -8.14 -17.75 -12.57
C LEU A 125 -7.32 -17.34 -13.80
N ARG A 126 -6.11 -17.89 -13.93
CA ARG A 126 -5.22 -17.68 -15.09
C ARG A 126 -4.91 -16.20 -15.40
N TYR A 127 -5.00 -15.33 -14.39
CA TYR A 127 -4.85 -13.89 -14.59
C TYR A 127 -3.40 -13.41 -14.52
N ARG A 128 -2.51 -14.14 -13.79
CA ARG A 128 -1.15 -13.67 -13.55
C ARG A 128 -0.33 -13.68 -14.84
N ASN A 129 0.14 -12.49 -15.22
CA ASN A 129 1.01 -12.27 -16.36
C ASN A 129 2.51 -12.30 -16.00
N LYS A 130 2.84 -12.54 -14.72
CA LYS A 130 4.20 -12.68 -14.23
C LYS A 130 4.29 -13.83 -13.27
N SER A 131 5.16 -14.80 -13.58
CA SER A 131 5.46 -15.98 -12.77
C SER A 131 6.93 -15.98 -12.37
N GLN A 132 7.19 -16.35 -11.13
CA GLN A 132 8.53 -16.51 -10.59
C GLN A 132 8.56 -17.88 -9.90
N TYR A 133 9.17 -18.86 -10.56
CA TYR A 133 9.29 -20.21 -10.04
C TYR A 133 10.68 -20.39 -9.43
N PRO A 134 10.83 -20.50 -8.11
CA PRO A 134 12.07 -20.93 -7.50
C PRO A 134 12.44 -22.36 -7.93
N VAL A 135 13.74 -22.59 -8.05
CA VAL A 135 14.33 -23.91 -8.31
C VAL A 135 15.07 -24.33 -7.04
N SER A 136 14.68 -25.45 -6.44
CA SER A 136 15.34 -25.98 -5.24
C SER A 136 16.63 -26.71 -5.57
N ALA A 137 17.48 -26.95 -4.56
CA ALA A 137 18.74 -27.69 -4.70
C ALA A 137 18.58 -29.06 -5.33
N ASP A 138 17.45 -29.73 -5.07
CA ASP A 138 17.08 -31.02 -5.69
C ASP A 138 16.31 -30.84 -7.03
N SER A 139 16.45 -29.66 -7.67
CA SER A 139 15.93 -29.30 -9.00
C SER A 139 14.41 -29.35 -9.14
N ARG A 140 13.65 -29.28 -8.05
CA ARG A 140 12.20 -29.07 -8.10
C ARG A 140 11.89 -27.62 -8.51
N VAL A 141 10.92 -27.45 -9.42
CA VAL A 141 10.45 -26.16 -9.92
C VAL A 141 9.00 -25.96 -9.47
N GLY A 142 8.72 -24.89 -8.72
CA GLY A 142 7.37 -24.69 -8.19
C GLY A 142 7.20 -23.37 -7.46
N PHE A 143 6.54 -23.38 -6.29
CA PHE A 143 6.36 -22.19 -5.46
C PHE A 143 6.73 -22.49 -4.01
N TYR A 144 7.09 -21.48 -3.25
CA TYR A 144 7.41 -21.63 -1.85
C TYR A 144 6.17 -22.03 -1.03
N ARG A 145 6.38 -22.93 -0.07
CA ARG A 145 5.45 -23.16 1.02
C ARG A 145 5.28 -21.88 1.84
N ALA A 146 4.07 -21.63 2.33
CA ALA A 146 3.79 -20.46 3.15
C ALA A 146 4.78 -20.32 4.33
N ARG A 147 5.36 -19.14 4.48
CA ARG A 147 6.36 -18.81 5.53
C ARG A 147 7.60 -19.71 5.55
N SER A 148 8.00 -20.21 4.38
CA SER A 148 9.14 -21.13 4.23
C SER A 148 9.80 -20.91 2.87
N HIS A 149 11.07 -21.32 2.73
CA HIS A 149 11.80 -21.41 1.45
C HIS A 149 11.75 -22.82 0.85
N GLN A 150 10.97 -23.72 1.43
CA GLN A 150 10.76 -25.05 0.85
C GLN A 150 9.92 -24.95 -0.42
N VAL A 151 10.46 -25.41 -1.54
CA VAL A 151 9.76 -25.44 -2.83
C VAL A 151 8.76 -26.60 -2.84
N VAL A 152 7.50 -26.26 -3.08
CA VAL A 152 6.44 -27.19 -3.44
C VAL A 152 6.43 -27.28 -4.96
N GLU A 153 6.71 -28.44 -5.51
CA GLU A 153 6.64 -28.67 -6.95
C GLU A 153 5.19 -28.53 -7.41
N VAL A 154 4.98 -27.73 -8.45
CA VAL A 154 3.65 -27.40 -8.98
C VAL A 154 3.66 -27.61 -10.49
N GLU A 155 2.93 -28.60 -10.97
CA GLU A 155 2.79 -28.88 -12.40
C GLU A 155 1.85 -27.89 -13.08
N HIS A 156 0.72 -27.61 -12.43
CA HIS A 156 -0.33 -26.72 -12.95
C HIS A 156 -0.79 -25.75 -11.88
N CYS A 157 -0.51 -24.47 -12.08
CA CYS A 157 -0.98 -23.40 -11.20
C CYS A 157 -2.20 -22.70 -11.81
N LEU A 158 -3.34 -22.77 -11.16
CA LEU A 158 -4.59 -22.14 -11.66
C LEU A 158 -4.56 -20.61 -11.68
N LEU A 159 -3.56 -19.96 -11.08
CA LEU A 159 -3.38 -18.49 -11.16
C LEU A 159 -2.51 -18.09 -12.34
N GLN A 160 -1.50 -18.88 -12.68
CA GLN A 160 -0.55 -18.58 -13.75
C GLN A 160 -1.14 -18.86 -15.13
N LYS A 161 -0.62 -18.19 -16.16
CA LYS A 161 -0.97 -18.49 -17.55
C LYS A 161 -0.48 -19.91 -17.91
N PRO A 162 -1.21 -20.66 -18.78
CA PRO A 162 -0.80 -22.02 -19.16
C PRO A 162 0.61 -22.10 -19.74
N GLN A 163 1.05 -21.07 -20.47
CA GLN A 163 2.40 -20.99 -21.02
C GLN A 163 3.48 -21.03 -19.92
N ALA A 164 3.22 -20.42 -18.76
CA ALA A 164 4.17 -20.44 -17.66
C ALA A 164 4.32 -21.83 -17.05
N ASP A 165 3.23 -22.60 -16.95
CA ASP A 165 3.26 -23.99 -16.50
C ASP A 165 4.04 -24.87 -17.51
N ALA A 166 3.82 -24.68 -18.82
CA ALA A 166 4.54 -25.40 -19.88
C ALA A 166 6.05 -25.09 -19.86
N LEU A 167 6.42 -23.83 -19.69
CA LEU A 167 7.82 -23.42 -19.57
C LEU A 167 8.49 -23.97 -18.32
N ALA A 168 7.77 -24.06 -17.19
CA ALA A 168 8.27 -24.70 -15.98
C ALA A 168 8.50 -26.21 -16.17
N ALA A 169 7.62 -26.88 -16.93
CA ALA A 169 7.80 -28.29 -17.29
C ALA A 169 9.03 -28.48 -18.18
N ALA A 170 9.23 -27.64 -19.20
CA ALA A 170 10.41 -27.66 -20.05
C ALA A 170 11.72 -27.43 -19.27
N LEU A 171 11.69 -26.51 -18.29
CA LEU A 171 12.84 -26.32 -17.40
C LEU A 171 13.13 -27.57 -16.56
N ARG A 172 12.11 -28.21 -15.97
CA ARG A 172 12.30 -29.51 -15.24
C ARG A 172 12.94 -30.55 -16.13
N GLN A 173 12.47 -30.70 -17.38
CA GLN A 173 13.06 -31.62 -18.35
C GLN A 173 14.55 -31.31 -18.61
N TYR A 174 14.88 -30.02 -18.85
CA TYR A 174 16.26 -29.59 -19.06
C TYR A 174 17.16 -29.90 -17.85
N LEU A 175 16.70 -29.53 -16.63
CA LEU A 175 17.47 -29.79 -15.40
C LEU A 175 17.78 -31.26 -15.20
N ALA A 176 16.79 -32.13 -15.43
CA ALA A 176 16.94 -33.60 -15.32
C ALA A 176 17.82 -34.19 -16.44
N GLN A 177 17.60 -33.80 -17.69
CA GLN A 177 18.30 -34.35 -18.84
C GLN A 177 19.79 -34.02 -18.85
N TYR A 178 20.14 -32.80 -18.45
CA TYR A 178 21.52 -32.27 -18.48
C TYR A 178 22.17 -32.23 -17.11
N HIS A 179 21.52 -32.77 -16.08
CA HIS A 179 22.03 -32.81 -14.69
C HIS A 179 22.43 -31.43 -14.17
N VAL A 180 21.68 -30.39 -14.51
CA VAL A 180 21.95 -29.02 -14.09
C VAL A 180 21.42 -28.78 -12.66
N PRO A 181 22.28 -28.43 -11.69
CA PRO A 181 21.86 -28.31 -10.31
C PRO A 181 21.05 -27.04 -10.07
N GLY A 182 19.98 -27.17 -9.27
CA GLY A 182 19.31 -26.02 -8.69
C GLY A 182 20.16 -25.36 -7.60
N TYR A 183 19.87 -24.09 -7.33
CA TYR A 183 20.60 -23.31 -6.32
C TYR A 183 20.13 -23.63 -4.90
N ASP A 184 21.08 -23.88 -4.01
CA ASP A 184 20.84 -24.05 -2.58
C ASP A 184 21.15 -22.75 -1.83
N GLU A 185 20.14 -22.10 -1.30
CA GLU A 185 20.27 -20.84 -0.55
C GLU A 185 21.08 -21.01 0.75
N THR A 186 21.15 -22.23 1.31
CA THR A 186 21.86 -22.49 2.57
C THR A 186 23.36 -22.60 2.35
N THR A 187 23.76 -23.27 1.27
CA THR A 187 25.19 -23.53 0.98
C THR A 187 25.76 -22.53 -0.02
N GLY A 188 24.93 -21.77 -0.74
CA GLY A 188 25.33 -20.91 -1.84
C GLY A 188 25.79 -21.65 -3.09
N ARG A 189 25.54 -22.97 -3.18
CA ARG A 189 25.95 -23.82 -4.30
C ARG A 189 24.81 -24.11 -5.26
N GLY A 190 25.15 -24.55 -6.47
CA GLY A 190 24.18 -24.80 -7.53
C GLY A 190 24.06 -23.61 -8.48
N LEU A 191 23.34 -23.80 -9.57
CA LEU A 191 23.37 -22.88 -10.71
C LEU A 191 22.03 -22.17 -10.94
N VAL A 192 20.92 -22.91 -11.13
CA VAL A 192 19.64 -22.31 -11.51
C VAL A 192 18.86 -21.91 -10.27
N ARG A 193 18.55 -20.59 -10.13
CA ARG A 193 17.82 -20.04 -8.99
C ARG A 193 16.34 -19.95 -9.23
N HIS A 194 15.94 -19.35 -10.36
CA HIS A 194 14.53 -19.10 -10.68
C HIS A 194 14.28 -19.18 -12.18
N LEU A 195 13.08 -19.62 -12.52
CA LEU A 195 12.47 -19.35 -13.82
C LEU A 195 11.53 -18.15 -13.67
N TYR A 196 11.77 -17.11 -14.45
CA TYR A 196 10.91 -15.94 -14.55
C TYR A 196 10.20 -15.95 -15.90
N VAL A 197 8.90 -15.87 -15.89
CA VAL A 197 8.07 -15.80 -17.11
C VAL A 197 7.19 -14.57 -17.05
N ARG A 198 7.17 -13.82 -18.12
CA ARG A 198 6.25 -12.70 -18.32
C ARG A 198 5.42 -12.95 -19.58
N THR A 199 4.12 -12.67 -19.50
CA THR A 199 3.21 -12.79 -20.65
C THR A 199 2.49 -11.47 -20.89
N ASN A 200 2.18 -11.16 -22.15
CA ASN A 200 1.37 -9.99 -22.51
C ASN A 200 -0.09 -10.36 -22.80
N CYS A 201 -0.91 -9.36 -23.12
CA CYS A 201 -2.32 -9.54 -23.47
C CYS A 201 -2.54 -10.36 -24.76
N LYS A 202 -1.52 -10.48 -25.63
CA LYS A 202 -1.55 -11.29 -26.85
C LYS A 202 -1.16 -12.75 -26.63
N GLY A 203 -0.74 -13.12 -25.41
CA GLY A 203 -0.27 -14.46 -25.07
C GLY A 203 1.19 -14.74 -25.43
N GLU A 204 1.95 -13.73 -25.87
CA GLU A 204 3.39 -13.84 -26.07
C GLU A 204 4.11 -13.91 -24.72
N SER A 205 5.28 -14.56 -24.69
CA SER A 205 6.05 -14.77 -23.45
C SER A 205 7.50 -14.32 -23.59
N LEU A 206 7.99 -13.65 -22.54
CA LEU A 206 9.42 -13.42 -22.28
C LEU A 206 9.86 -14.31 -21.12
N VAL A 207 10.90 -15.08 -21.33
CA VAL A 207 11.44 -16.04 -20.35
C VAL A 207 12.79 -15.55 -19.85
N CYS A 208 13.04 -15.61 -18.54
CA CYS A 208 14.37 -15.37 -18.01
C CYS A 208 14.77 -16.47 -17.02
N LEU A 209 15.96 -17.04 -17.24
CA LEU A 209 16.60 -17.95 -16.30
C LEU A 209 17.52 -17.13 -15.39
N LEU A 210 17.25 -17.15 -14.09
CA LEU A 210 18.07 -16.47 -13.08
C LEU A 210 19.05 -17.48 -12.51
N VAL A 211 20.34 -17.20 -12.67
CA VAL A 211 21.41 -18.15 -12.37
C VAL A 211 22.46 -17.57 -11.41
N ASN A 212 23.06 -18.46 -10.63
CA ASN A 212 24.22 -18.19 -9.78
C ASN A 212 25.53 -18.45 -10.57
N GLY A 213 25.70 -17.72 -11.67
CA GLY A 213 26.82 -17.88 -12.60
C GLY A 213 26.67 -17.02 -13.83
N GLU A 214 27.59 -17.09 -14.77
CA GLU A 214 27.61 -16.26 -15.98
C GLU A 214 26.94 -16.94 -17.20
N SER A 215 26.77 -18.28 -17.15
CA SER A 215 26.25 -19.08 -18.26
C SER A 215 25.57 -20.34 -17.76
N LEU A 216 24.83 -20.98 -18.66
CA LEU A 216 24.21 -22.29 -18.47
C LEU A 216 24.89 -23.30 -19.41
N PRO A 217 25.04 -24.58 -19.02
CA PRO A 217 25.38 -25.61 -19.98
C PRO A 217 24.22 -25.82 -20.96
N TYR A 218 24.51 -26.20 -22.20
CA TYR A 218 23.51 -26.53 -23.21
C TYR A 218 22.43 -25.45 -23.40
N GLU A 219 22.84 -24.16 -23.52
CA GLU A 219 21.91 -23.02 -23.68
C GLU A 219 21.06 -23.15 -24.95
N THR A 220 21.62 -23.68 -26.04
CA THR A 220 20.90 -23.86 -27.31
C THR A 220 19.75 -24.85 -27.15
N GLU A 221 20.01 -25.98 -26.47
CA GLU A 221 19.02 -27.01 -26.20
C GLU A 221 17.93 -26.51 -25.24
N LEU A 222 18.32 -25.77 -24.22
CA LEU A 222 17.36 -25.12 -23.33
C LEU A 222 16.43 -24.17 -24.11
N VAL A 223 16.97 -23.31 -24.95
CA VAL A 223 16.18 -22.41 -25.79
C VAL A 223 15.24 -23.19 -26.71
N ALA A 224 15.71 -24.29 -27.31
CA ALA A 224 14.87 -25.13 -28.15
C ALA A 224 13.71 -25.79 -27.38
N LEU A 225 13.96 -26.32 -26.19
CA LEU A 225 12.93 -26.89 -25.30
C LEU A 225 11.89 -25.87 -24.88
N LEU A 226 12.32 -24.67 -24.47
CA LEU A 226 11.41 -23.58 -24.05
C LEU A 226 10.52 -23.12 -25.21
N ARG A 227 11.08 -22.96 -26.39
CA ARG A 227 10.33 -22.56 -27.60
C ARG A 227 9.37 -23.65 -28.07
N GLN A 228 9.74 -24.92 -27.94
CA GLN A 228 8.84 -26.03 -28.25
C GLN A 228 7.66 -26.09 -27.27
N ALA A 229 7.92 -25.87 -25.97
CA ALA A 229 6.89 -25.90 -24.92
C ALA A 229 5.92 -24.72 -25.00
N ALA A 230 6.40 -23.55 -25.40
CA ALA A 230 5.61 -22.34 -25.58
C ALA A 230 6.01 -21.63 -26.90
N PRO A 231 5.40 -21.97 -28.04
CA PRO A 231 5.78 -21.43 -29.36
C PRO A 231 5.63 -19.91 -29.47
N GLN A 232 4.82 -19.29 -28.63
CA GLN A 232 4.63 -17.83 -28.56
C GLN A 232 5.70 -17.12 -27.70
N THR A 233 6.78 -17.81 -27.33
CA THR A 233 7.93 -17.18 -26.69
C THR A 233 8.64 -16.28 -27.67
N VAL A 234 8.78 -14.98 -27.32
CA VAL A 234 9.45 -13.97 -28.17
C VAL A 234 10.89 -13.74 -27.79
N GLY A 235 11.28 -14.13 -26.57
CA GLY A 235 12.65 -13.97 -26.11
C GLY A 235 12.99 -14.88 -24.92
N VAL A 236 14.26 -15.26 -24.87
CA VAL A 236 14.86 -16.01 -23.75
C VAL A 236 16.10 -15.25 -23.28
N VAL A 237 16.12 -14.92 -21.99
CA VAL A 237 17.13 -14.07 -21.33
C VAL A 237 17.80 -14.87 -20.22
N LEU A 238 19.08 -14.70 -20.04
CA LEU A 238 19.83 -15.13 -18.86
C LEU A 238 20.02 -13.94 -17.92
N GLY A 239 19.62 -14.08 -16.68
CA GLY A 239 19.85 -13.10 -15.64
C GLY A 239 20.86 -13.61 -14.62
N VAL A 240 21.92 -12.86 -14.38
CA VAL A 240 22.97 -13.21 -13.43
C VAL A 240 22.64 -12.68 -12.05
N ASN A 241 22.51 -13.57 -11.08
CA ASN A 241 22.28 -13.23 -9.67
C ASN A 241 23.17 -14.10 -8.77
N THR A 242 24.36 -13.62 -8.48
CA THR A 242 25.34 -14.27 -7.58
C THR A 242 25.28 -13.76 -6.15
N ARG A 243 24.35 -12.83 -5.84
CA ARG A 243 24.22 -12.28 -4.49
C ARG A 243 23.59 -13.31 -3.55
N PRO A 244 24.07 -13.43 -2.32
CA PRO A 244 23.36 -14.20 -1.30
C PRO A 244 22.05 -13.52 -0.91
N GLY A 245 21.09 -14.30 -0.41
CA GLY A 245 19.79 -13.80 0.08
C GLY A 245 18.63 -13.91 -0.91
N ASN A 246 17.53 -13.24 -0.59
CA ASN A 246 16.21 -13.46 -1.19
C ASN A 246 15.93 -12.63 -2.45
N ALA A 247 16.89 -11.82 -2.93
CA ALA A 247 16.71 -11.06 -4.16
C ALA A 247 16.60 -12.05 -5.36
N ILE A 248 15.49 -11.97 -6.08
CA ILE A 248 15.24 -12.85 -7.23
C ILE A 248 15.99 -12.32 -8.46
N LEU A 249 15.79 -11.04 -8.78
CA LEU A 249 16.37 -10.42 -9.96
C LEU A 249 17.87 -10.14 -9.78
N GLY A 250 18.64 -10.27 -10.85
CA GLY A 250 20.05 -9.95 -10.90
C GLY A 250 20.31 -8.55 -11.45
N ASP A 251 21.60 -8.22 -11.60
CA ASP A 251 22.04 -6.92 -12.09
C ASP A 251 22.41 -6.91 -13.57
N ARG A 252 22.71 -8.10 -14.12
CA ARG A 252 23.15 -8.26 -15.50
C ARG A 252 22.25 -9.25 -16.22
N TYR A 253 21.91 -8.89 -17.45
CA TYR A 253 21.03 -9.69 -18.31
C TYR A 253 21.69 -9.86 -19.66
N ARG A 254 21.60 -11.07 -20.23
CA ARG A 254 22.08 -11.43 -21.56
C ARG A 254 20.97 -12.14 -22.34
N THR A 255 20.68 -11.67 -23.53
CA THR A 255 19.72 -12.36 -24.42
C THR A 255 20.36 -13.62 -24.97
N LEU A 256 19.70 -14.76 -24.74
CA LEU A 256 20.08 -16.06 -25.32
C LEU A 256 19.46 -16.23 -26.70
N TRP A 257 18.23 -15.74 -26.86
CA TRP A 257 17.50 -15.80 -28.11
C TRP A 257 16.37 -14.77 -28.15
N GLY A 258 16.08 -14.24 -29.35
CA GLY A 258 14.96 -13.33 -29.60
C GLY A 258 15.09 -11.98 -28.92
N GLU A 259 13.99 -11.48 -28.39
CA GLU A 259 13.88 -10.16 -27.79
C GLU A 259 14.32 -10.14 -26.31
N ASP A 260 14.81 -8.98 -25.84
CA ASP A 260 15.16 -8.75 -24.43
C ASP A 260 14.00 -8.15 -23.61
N ALA A 261 12.89 -7.84 -24.25
CA ALA A 261 11.70 -7.26 -23.66
C ALA A 261 10.43 -7.67 -24.38
N LEU A 262 9.33 -7.64 -23.63
CA LEU A 262 7.98 -7.90 -24.12
C LEU A 262 7.25 -6.58 -24.36
N THR A 263 6.46 -6.49 -25.42
CA THR A 263 5.58 -5.36 -25.66
C THR A 263 4.15 -5.72 -25.26
N ASP A 264 3.52 -4.88 -24.43
CA ASP A 264 2.11 -5.03 -24.03
C ASP A 264 1.34 -3.74 -24.28
N VAL A 265 0.02 -3.77 -24.17
CA VAL A 265 -0.86 -2.59 -24.25
C VAL A 265 -1.68 -2.51 -22.97
N LEU A 266 -1.56 -1.43 -22.20
CA LEU A 266 -2.30 -1.19 -20.97
C LEU A 266 -3.00 0.16 -21.06
N CYS A 267 -4.32 0.18 -20.82
CA CYS A 267 -5.14 1.38 -20.97
C CYS A 267 -4.94 2.07 -22.33
N GLY A 268 -4.76 1.31 -23.42
CA GLY A 268 -4.52 1.82 -24.76
C GLY A 268 -3.13 2.44 -24.98
N ARG A 269 -2.17 2.22 -24.08
CA ARG A 269 -0.78 2.67 -24.18
C ARG A 269 0.16 1.49 -24.36
N THR A 270 1.08 1.60 -25.31
CA THR A 270 2.11 0.58 -25.53
C THR A 270 3.18 0.67 -24.46
N VAL A 271 3.42 -0.44 -23.78
CA VAL A 271 4.40 -0.58 -22.70
C VAL A 271 5.47 -1.60 -23.11
N ARG A 272 6.75 -1.24 -22.96
CA ARG A 272 7.87 -2.17 -23.15
C ARG A 272 8.31 -2.69 -21.78
N LEU A 273 8.33 -4.00 -21.63
CA LEU A 273 8.53 -4.71 -20.36
C LEU A 273 9.80 -5.57 -20.45
N SER A 274 10.90 -5.06 -19.96
CA SER A 274 12.11 -5.87 -19.72
C SER A 274 11.92 -6.76 -18.47
N VAL A 275 12.86 -7.65 -18.20
CA VAL A 275 12.80 -8.54 -17.04
C VAL A 275 12.64 -7.76 -15.71
N PRO A 276 13.43 -6.71 -15.40
CA PRO A 276 13.30 -5.95 -14.16
C PRO A 276 12.12 -4.97 -14.11
N SER A 277 11.46 -4.66 -15.24
CA SER A 277 10.38 -3.67 -15.27
C SER A 277 9.26 -4.03 -14.29
N PHE A 278 8.76 -3.07 -13.52
CA PHE A 278 7.53 -3.24 -12.75
C PHE A 278 6.32 -3.25 -13.71
N TYR A 279 5.36 -4.12 -13.45
CA TYR A 279 4.09 -4.19 -14.16
C TYR A 279 3.06 -4.93 -13.32
N GLN A 280 1.81 -4.47 -13.33
CA GLN A 280 0.72 -5.10 -12.59
C GLN A 280 0.46 -6.53 -13.12
N VAL A 281 0.33 -7.48 -12.19
CA VAL A 281 0.27 -8.91 -12.55
C VAL A 281 -1.07 -9.39 -13.10
N ASN A 282 -2.11 -8.57 -12.96
CA ASN A 282 -3.46 -8.84 -13.47
C ASN A 282 -3.84 -7.71 -14.42
N HIS A 283 -3.59 -7.89 -15.70
CA HIS A 283 -3.76 -6.87 -16.72
C HIS A 283 -5.20 -6.28 -16.77
N PRO A 284 -6.29 -7.08 -16.87
CA PRO A 284 -7.64 -6.51 -16.90
C PRO A 284 -8.00 -5.73 -15.63
N GLN A 285 -7.60 -6.21 -14.45
CA GLN A 285 -7.88 -5.52 -13.19
C GLN A 285 -7.00 -4.28 -12.99
N ALA A 286 -5.82 -4.23 -13.59
CA ALA A 286 -5.01 -3.01 -13.63
C ALA A 286 -5.69 -1.90 -14.43
N GLU A 287 -6.34 -2.24 -15.55
CA GLU A 287 -7.12 -1.27 -16.33
C GLU A 287 -8.34 -0.75 -15.54
N VAL A 288 -9.02 -1.64 -14.79
CA VAL A 288 -10.11 -1.25 -13.87
C VAL A 288 -9.58 -0.31 -12.78
N LEU A 289 -8.46 -0.65 -12.14
CA LEU A 289 -7.84 0.14 -11.08
C LEU A 289 -7.47 1.55 -11.57
N TYR A 290 -6.77 1.64 -12.70
CA TYR A 290 -6.34 2.91 -13.27
C TYR A 290 -7.52 3.71 -13.83
N GLY A 291 -8.55 3.02 -14.36
CA GLY A 291 -9.81 3.65 -14.75
C GLY A 291 -10.52 4.32 -13.57
N LYS A 292 -10.54 3.67 -12.40
CA LYS A 292 -11.10 4.27 -11.17
C LYS A 292 -10.25 5.41 -10.64
N ALA A 293 -8.92 5.32 -10.73
CA ALA A 293 -8.05 6.43 -10.36
C ALA A 293 -8.31 7.66 -11.26
N LEU A 294 -8.47 7.47 -12.57
CA LEU A 294 -8.83 8.53 -13.51
C LEU A 294 -10.23 9.11 -13.24
N GLU A 295 -11.23 8.26 -12.95
CA GLU A 295 -12.58 8.70 -12.54
C GLU A 295 -12.51 9.59 -11.30
N PHE A 296 -11.79 9.17 -10.25
CA PHE A 296 -11.66 9.93 -9.00
C PHE A 296 -10.85 11.20 -9.16
N ALA A 297 -9.90 11.23 -10.09
CA ALA A 297 -9.19 12.45 -10.46
C ALA A 297 -10.14 13.52 -11.02
N GLY A 298 -11.23 13.14 -11.70
CA GLY A 298 -12.30 14.02 -12.17
C GLY A 298 -11.77 15.16 -13.05
N LEU A 299 -10.89 14.83 -13.99
CA LEU A 299 -10.21 15.77 -14.88
C LEU A 299 -11.15 16.21 -16.02
N THR A 300 -11.04 17.47 -16.42
CA THR A 300 -11.90 18.11 -17.46
C THR A 300 -11.12 18.71 -18.62
N GLY A 301 -9.79 18.54 -18.64
CA GLY A 301 -8.89 19.07 -19.66
C GLY A 301 -8.21 20.39 -19.28
N THR A 302 -8.52 20.96 -18.13
CA THR A 302 -7.96 22.25 -17.69
C THR A 302 -6.96 22.11 -16.55
N GLU A 303 -6.93 20.95 -15.88
CA GLU A 303 -6.19 20.74 -14.67
C GLU A 303 -4.71 20.46 -14.91
N LEU A 304 -3.87 20.94 -13.95
CA LEU A 304 -2.54 20.42 -13.70
C LEU A 304 -2.64 19.25 -12.72
N ALA A 305 -2.25 18.06 -13.19
CA ALA A 305 -2.16 16.88 -12.33
C ALA A 305 -0.70 16.53 -12.00
N VAL A 306 -0.48 15.94 -10.83
CA VAL A 306 0.81 15.39 -10.42
C VAL A 306 0.62 13.92 -10.07
N ASP A 307 1.52 13.07 -10.55
CA ASP A 307 1.58 11.64 -10.26
C ASP A 307 2.87 11.35 -9.48
N LEU A 308 2.77 11.20 -8.17
CA LEU A 308 3.91 10.85 -7.32
C LEU A 308 4.04 9.33 -7.21
N TYR A 309 5.27 8.85 -7.23
CA TYR A 309 5.61 7.43 -7.39
C TYR A 309 5.23 6.90 -8.79
N CYS A 310 5.46 7.72 -9.82
CA CYS A 310 4.96 7.43 -11.17
C CYS A 310 5.59 6.20 -11.83
N GLY A 311 6.72 5.69 -11.32
CA GLY A 311 7.43 4.56 -11.91
C GLY A 311 7.74 4.79 -13.38
N ALA A 312 7.36 3.86 -14.26
CA ALA A 312 7.49 3.98 -15.70
C ALA A 312 6.42 4.88 -16.37
N GLY A 313 5.68 5.67 -15.57
CA GLY A 313 4.75 6.68 -16.06
C GLY A 313 3.40 6.13 -16.56
N THR A 314 2.96 4.98 -16.08
CA THR A 314 1.70 4.37 -16.54
C THR A 314 0.49 5.20 -16.11
N ILE A 315 0.36 5.52 -14.82
CA ILE A 315 -0.74 6.35 -14.28
C ILE A 315 -0.62 7.76 -14.85
N THR A 316 0.59 8.32 -14.93
CA THR A 316 0.86 9.63 -15.57
C THR A 316 0.22 9.73 -16.96
N GLN A 317 0.46 8.73 -17.84
CA GLN A 317 -0.08 8.72 -19.20
C GLN A 317 -1.59 8.44 -19.24
N VAL A 318 -2.15 7.74 -18.25
CA VAL A 318 -3.60 7.57 -18.11
C VAL A 318 -4.25 8.90 -17.73
N LEU A 319 -3.71 9.63 -16.77
CA LEU A 319 -4.19 10.96 -16.37
C LEU A 319 -4.07 11.98 -17.50
N ALA A 320 -3.00 11.90 -18.31
CA ALA A 320 -2.75 12.78 -19.45
C ALA A 320 -3.84 12.74 -20.54
N ARG A 321 -4.70 11.72 -20.53
CA ARG A 321 -5.84 11.63 -21.46
C ARG A 321 -6.89 12.71 -21.22
N GLN A 322 -6.99 13.21 -19.99
CA GLN A 322 -8.04 14.14 -19.57
C GLN A 322 -7.48 15.34 -18.78
N ALA A 323 -6.18 15.44 -18.57
CA ALA A 323 -5.52 16.59 -17.95
C ALA A 323 -4.99 17.57 -19.00
N ARG A 324 -4.92 18.86 -18.66
CA ARG A 324 -4.16 19.83 -19.45
C ARG A 324 -2.68 19.48 -19.48
N HIS A 325 -2.12 19.12 -18.33
CA HIS A 325 -0.73 18.71 -18.18
C HIS A 325 -0.55 17.80 -16.98
N VAL A 326 0.36 16.83 -17.05
CA VAL A 326 0.68 15.93 -15.93
C VAL A 326 2.17 15.93 -15.66
N ILE A 327 2.54 16.08 -14.39
CA ILE A 327 3.92 15.96 -13.92
C ILE A 327 4.07 14.67 -13.13
N GLY A 328 4.88 13.74 -13.64
CA GLY A 328 5.26 12.50 -12.94
C GLY A 328 6.52 12.69 -12.12
N GLY A 329 6.48 12.33 -10.84
CA GLY A 329 7.64 12.35 -9.92
C GLY A 329 8.04 10.94 -9.50
N GLU A 330 9.33 10.62 -9.63
CA GLU A 330 9.88 9.31 -9.26
C GLU A 330 11.35 9.45 -8.85
N ILE A 331 11.74 8.77 -7.78
CA ILE A 331 13.11 8.84 -7.24
C ILE A 331 14.10 7.98 -8.02
N VAL A 332 13.62 6.98 -8.76
CA VAL A 332 14.46 6.02 -9.50
C VAL A 332 14.77 6.55 -10.90
N PRO A 333 16.05 6.92 -11.21
CA PRO A 333 16.41 7.53 -12.50
C PRO A 333 16.09 6.63 -13.70
N GLU A 334 16.24 5.30 -13.54
CA GLU A 334 15.93 4.31 -14.59
C GLU A 334 14.43 4.34 -14.94
N ALA A 335 13.56 4.41 -13.94
CA ALA A 335 12.11 4.47 -14.16
C ALA A 335 11.71 5.77 -14.87
N ILE A 336 12.34 6.91 -14.54
CA ILE A 336 12.15 8.18 -15.26
C ILE A 336 12.59 8.08 -16.72
N ARG A 337 13.72 7.41 -17.01
CA ARG A 337 14.15 7.16 -18.41
C ARG A 337 13.12 6.33 -19.16
N ASP A 338 12.61 5.29 -18.55
CA ASP A 338 11.57 4.42 -19.13
C ASP A 338 10.25 5.17 -19.33
N ALA A 339 9.84 6.01 -18.38
CA ALA A 339 8.64 6.84 -18.46
C ALA A 339 8.72 7.83 -19.64
N ARG A 340 9.84 8.54 -19.79
CA ARG A 340 10.08 9.44 -20.92
C ARG A 340 10.08 8.70 -22.26
N ALA A 341 10.73 7.54 -22.33
CA ALA A 341 10.74 6.70 -23.52
C ALA A 341 9.33 6.17 -23.86
N SER A 342 8.56 5.79 -22.84
CA SER A 342 7.17 5.34 -22.98
C SER A 342 6.26 6.45 -23.50
N ALA A 343 6.34 7.66 -22.93
CA ALA A 343 5.56 8.81 -23.36
C ALA A 343 5.84 9.16 -24.83
N ARG A 344 7.12 9.22 -25.24
CA ARG A 344 7.50 9.44 -26.65
C ARG A 344 6.94 8.37 -27.58
N ARG A 345 7.05 7.08 -27.20
CA ARG A 345 6.52 5.96 -28.00
C ARG A 345 5.02 6.07 -28.22
N ASN A 346 4.31 6.57 -27.23
CA ASN A 346 2.85 6.72 -27.26
C ASN A 346 2.36 8.08 -27.81
N GLY A 347 3.27 8.98 -28.21
CA GLY A 347 2.90 10.32 -28.69
C GLY A 347 2.21 11.17 -27.61
N VAL A 348 2.57 10.99 -26.32
CA VAL A 348 1.99 11.76 -25.21
C VAL A 348 2.88 12.97 -24.96
N GLU A 349 2.38 14.16 -25.32
CA GLU A 349 3.16 15.42 -25.30
C GLU A 349 2.87 16.27 -24.05
N ASN A 350 1.71 16.08 -23.41
CA ASN A 350 1.30 16.85 -22.24
C ASN A 350 1.75 16.24 -20.90
N VAL A 351 2.93 15.61 -20.91
CA VAL A 351 3.55 15.03 -19.70
C VAL A 351 4.98 15.52 -19.53
N GLU A 352 5.35 15.70 -18.28
CA GLU A 352 6.71 15.96 -17.84
C GLU A 352 7.10 14.97 -16.74
N PHE A 353 8.41 14.60 -16.68
CA PHE A 353 8.89 13.69 -15.64
C PHE A 353 10.05 14.33 -14.88
N LEU A 354 9.91 14.41 -13.56
CA LEU A 354 10.88 14.93 -12.61
C LEU A 354 11.51 13.78 -11.82
N GLU A 355 12.84 13.77 -11.78
CA GLU A 355 13.58 12.86 -10.92
C GLU A 355 13.69 13.48 -9.52
N GLY A 356 13.20 12.79 -8.51
CA GLY A 356 13.20 13.24 -7.13
C GLY A 356 12.05 12.65 -6.33
N ASP A 357 12.09 12.85 -5.04
CA ASP A 357 11.01 12.48 -4.14
C ASP A 357 9.87 13.52 -4.15
N ALA A 358 8.83 13.29 -3.34
CA ALA A 358 7.68 14.19 -3.27
C ALA A 358 8.05 15.59 -2.76
N ALA A 359 9.10 15.74 -1.94
CA ALA A 359 9.55 17.04 -1.46
C ALA A 359 10.29 17.80 -2.56
N ASP A 360 11.12 17.09 -3.35
CA ASP A 360 11.81 17.65 -4.50
C ASP A 360 10.81 18.15 -5.57
N VAL A 361 9.79 17.33 -5.86
CA VAL A 361 8.71 17.72 -6.79
C VAL A 361 7.96 18.96 -6.25
N ALA A 362 7.62 18.98 -4.96
CA ALA A 362 6.95 20.12 -4.35
C ALA A 362 7.80 21.39 -4.43
N ALA A 363 9.11 21.31 -4.14
CA ALA A 363 10.04 22.42 -4.25
C ALA A 363 10.13 22.98 -5.68
N GLU A 364 10.20 22.09 -6.68
CA GLU A 364 10.25 22.46 -8.08
C GLU A 364 8.94 23.14 -8.54
N LEU A 365 7.80 22.61 -8.12
CA LEU A 365 6.50 23.25 -8.40
C LEU A 365 6.39 24.64 -7.76
N ALA A 366 6.85 24.78 -6.50
CA ALA A 366 6.89 26.06 -5.81
C ALA A 366 7.80 27.06 -6.54
N ARG A 367 8.99 26.65 -6.97
CA ARG A 367 9.93 27.47 -7.76
C ARG A 367 9.31 27.98 -9.07
N ARG A 368 8.50 27.13 -9.72
CA ARG A 368 7.77 27.47 -10.96
C ARG A 368 6.45 28.21 -10.70
N GLN A 369 6.07 28.44 -9.45
CA GLN A 369 4.77 29.03 -9.05
C GLN A 369 3.57 28.20 -9.58
N LEU A 370 3.73 26.88 -9.71
CA LEU A 370 2.68 25.97 -10.14
C LEU A 370 1.96 25.38 -8.93
N ARG A 371 0.64 25.26 -9.03
CA ARG A 371 -0.20 24.59 -8.03
C ARG A 371 -0.98 23.46 -8.71
N PRO A 372 -0.80 22.21 -8.30
CA PRO A 372 -1.57 21.10 -8.86
C PRO A 372 -3.03 21.16 -8.42
N ASP A 373 -3.94 20.87 -9.33
CA ASP A 373 -5.37 20.70 -9.02
C ASP A 373 -5.62 19.31 -8.42
N VAL A 374 -4.89 18.30 -8.91
CA VAL A 374 -5.01 16.90 -8.51
C VAL A 374 -3.63 16.30 -8.29
N ILE A 375 -3.46 15.57 -7.19
CA ILE A 375 -2.29 14.73 -6.96
C ILE A 375 -2.75 13.27 -6.89
N CYS A 376 -2.17 12.41 -7.71
CA CYS A 376 -2.31 10.95 -7.63
C CYS A 376 -1.08 10.36 -6.95
N VAL A 377 -1.28 9.34 -6.10
CA VAL A 377 -0.20 8.61 -5.44
C VAL A 377 -0.47 7.11 -5.52
N ASP A 378 0.56 6.31 -5.84
CA ASP A 378 0.56 4.84 -5.79
C ASP A 378 1.82 4.37 -5.03
N PRO A 379 1.87 4.56 -3.70
CA PRO A 379 3.05 4.27 -2.92
C PRO A 379 3.27 2.76 -2.72
N PRO A 380 4.49 2.33 -2.35
CA PRO A 380 4.77 0.95 -1.98
C PRO A 380 3.98 0.53 -0.73
N ARG A 381 3.99 -0.76 -0.39
CA ARG A 381 3.24 -1.37 0.74
C ARG A 381 3.40 -0.66 2.08
N LYS A 382 4.52 0.02 2.32
CA LYS A 382 4.74 0.81 3.55
C LYS A 382 3.89 2.09 3.65
N GLY A 383 3.18 2.45 2.57
CA GLY A 383 2.42 3.69 2.47
C GLY A 383 3.32 4.92 2.34
N LEU A 384 2.75 6.09 2.59
CA LEU A 384 3.45 7.38 2.53
C LEU A 384 4.20 7.68 3.83
N ALA A 385 5.37 8.29 3.71
CA ALA A 385 6.05 8.90 4.84
C ALA A 385 5.30 10.18 5.29
N PRO A 386 5.35 10.56 6.58
CA PRO A 386 4.68 11.76 7.08
C PRO A 386 5.07 13.03 6.33
N GLU A 387 6.33 13.14 5.96
CA GLU A 387 6.91 14.28 5.23
C GLU A 387 6.31 14.40 3.82
N VAL A 388 6.06 13.28 3.16
CA VAL A 388 5.39 13.24 1.84
C VAL A 388 3.95 13.73 1.94
N ILE A 389 3.21 13.28 2.97
CA ILE A 389 1.84 13.74 3.20
C ILE A 389 1.81 15.24 3.49
N ALA A 390 2.76 15.73 4.28
CA ALA A 390 2.90 17.17 4.54
C ALA A 390 3.22 17.96 3.26
N SER A 391 4.11 17.46 2.41
CA SER A 391 4.44 18.08 1.12
C SER A 391 3.23 18.13 0.18
N ILE A 392 2.45 17.04 0.10
CA ILE A 392 1.21 17.00 -0.67
C ILE A 392 0.22 18.05 -0.15
N ALA A 393 0.02 18.12 1.17
CA ALA A 393 -0.89 19.10 1.77
C ALA A 393 -0.41 20.55 1.54
N ALA A 394 0.90 20.80 1.56
CA ALA A 394 1.48 22.13 1.30
C ALA A 394 1.28 22.59 -0.16
N MET A 395 1.27 21.68 -1.12
CA MET A 395 0.92 21.97 -2.52
C MET A 395 -0.57 22.36 -2.68
N ALA A 396 -1.39 22.09 -1.68
CA ALA A 396 -2.80 22.43 -1.58
C ALA A 396 -3.67 22.00 -2.79
N PRO A 397 -3.58 20.73 -3.25
CA PRO A 397 -4.42 20.26 -4.36
C PRO A 397 -5.89 20.24 -3.95
N ARG A 398 -6.79 20.40 -4.92
CA ARG A 398 -8.24 20.26 -4.67
C ARG A 398 -8.60 18.81 -4.35
N ARG A 399 -7.89 17.85 -4.93
CA ARG A 399 -8.13 16.41 -4.79
C ARG A 399 -6.81 15.66 -4.68
N VAL A 400 -6.81 14.63 -3.83
CA VAL A 400 -5.76 13.61 -3.80
C VAL A 400 -6.40 12.27 -4.10
N VAL A 401 -5.91 11.58 -5.12
CA VAL A 401 -6.29 10.21 -5.46
C VAL A 401 -5.23 9.28 -4.94
N TYR A 402 -5.59 8.47 -3.95
CA TYR A 402 -4.68 7.50 -3.32
C TYR A 402 -4.99 6.10 -3.82
N VAL A 403 -4.09 5.48 -4.57
CA VAL A 403 -4.09 4.06 -4.92
C VAL A 403 -3.27 3.32 -3.88
N SER A 404 -3.77 2.20 -3.36
CA SER A 404 -3.10 1.48 -2.27
C SER A 404 -3.26 -0.02 -2.38
N CYS A 405 -2.15 -0.74 -2.22
CA CYS A 405 -2.11 -2.21 -2.15
C CYS A 405 -2.19 -2.76 -0.70
N ASP A 406 -2.24 -1.89 0.32
CA ASP A 406 -2.34 -2.30 1.73
C ASP A 406 -3.34 -1.44 2.51
N PRO A 407 -4.50 -2.00 2.91
CA PRO A 407 -5.51 -1.26 3.65
C PRO A 407 -5.03 -0.71 5.01
N GLY A 408 -4.08 -1.39 5.68
CA GLY A 408 -3.59 -0.98 6.99
C GLY A 408 -2.81 0.33 6.92
N THR A 409 -1.88 0.42 5.97
CA THR A 409 -1.11 1.66 5.74
C THR A 409 -1.96 2.76 5.15
N LEU A 410 -2.92 2.42 4.28
CA LEU A 410 -3.91 3.36 3.77
C LEU A 410 -4.72 4.01 4.89
N GLY A 411 -5.28 3.22 5.83
CA GLY A 411 -6.03 3.77 6.96
C GLY A 411 -5.19 4.73 7.79
N ARG A 412 -3.94 4.36 8.12
CA ARG A 412 -2.98 5.25 8.82
C ARG A 412 -2.77 6.58 8.07
N ASP A 413 -2.59 6.50 6.76
CA ASP A 413 -2.28 7.69 5.95
C ASP A 413 -3.52 8.58 5.75
N VAL A 414 -4.71 7.99 5.59
CA VAL A 414 -6.00 8.71 5.56
C VAL A 414 -6.20 9.52 6.85
N LYS A 415 -5.87 8.94 8.03
CA LYS A 415 -5.92 9.66 9.30
C LYS A 415 -5.00 10.90 9.29
N ARG A 416 -3.76 10.74 8.80
CA ARG A 416 -2.80 11.84 8.71
C ARG A 416 -3.26 12.94 7.73
N PHE A 417 -3.84 12.54 6.60
CA PHE A 417 -4.45 13.50 5.68
C PHE A 417 -5.62 14.27 6.33
N ALA A 418 -6.45 13.58 7.13
CA ALA A 418 -7.55 14.22 7.85
C ALA A 418 -7.06 15.27 8.86
N GLU A 419 -5.93 15.01 9.54
CA GLU A 419 -5.27 15.97 10.45
C GLU A 419 -4.79 17.23 9.70
N LEU A 420 -4.54 17.14 8.39
CA LEU A 420 -4.15 18.24 7.49
C LEU A 420 -5.34 18.81 6.68
N GLY A 421 -6.57 18.43 7.04
CA GLY A 421 -7.78 18.96 6.42
C GLY A 421 -8.26 18.25 5.16
N TYR A 422 -7.66 17.11 4.78
CA TYR A 422 -8.10 16.28 3.65
C TYR A 422 -8.92 15.09 4.14
N LEU A 423 -10.21 15.06 3.84
CA LEU A 423 -11.11 13.99 4.23
C LEU A 423 -11.33 13.01 3.07
N ALA A 424 -11.39 11.71 3.38
CA ALA A 424 -11.82 10.71 2.42
C ALA A 424 -13.31 10.94 2.06
N ARG A 425 -13.60 10.99 0.76
CA ARG A 425 -14.94 11.26 0.22
C ARG A 425 -15.53 10.06 -0.48
N ARG A 426 -14.70 9.30 -1.17
CA ARG A 426 -15.07 8.10 -1.89
C ARG A 426 -14.01 7.04 -1.69
N ALA A 427 -14.39 5.78 -1.66
CA ALA A 427 -13.49 4.64 -1.62
C ALA A 427 -14.06 3.49 -2.42
N VAL A 428 -13.24 2.87 -3.27
CA VAL A 428 -13.57 1.66 -4.04
C VAL A 428 -12.44 0.66 -3.86
N ALA A 429 -12.80 -0.60 -3.61
CA ALA A 429 -11.84 -1.70 -3.59
C ALA A 429 -11.76 -2.38 -4.97
N VAL A 430 -10.60 -2.90 -5.33
CA VAL A 430 -10.38 -3.63 -6.60
C VAL A 430 -9.68 -4.94 -6.29
N ASP A 431 -10.26 -6.05 -6.74
CA ASP A 431 -9.64 -7.35 -6.59
C ASP A 431 -8.62 -7.63 -7.70
N LEU A 432 -7.42 -7.07 -7.54
CA LEU A 432 -6.30 -7.28 -8.45
C LEU A 432 -5.67 -8.68 -8.29
N PHE A 433 -5.85 -9.31 -7.12
CA PHE A 433 -5.20 -10.57 -6.75
C PHE A 433 -6.21 -11.64 -6.31
N PRO A 434 -7.12 -12.11 -7.18
CA PRO A 434 -8.05 -13.19 -6.87
C PRO A 434 -7.37 -14.39 -6.22
N ARG A 435 -8.10 -15.06 -5.30
CA ARG A 435 -7.67 -16.20 -4.51
C ARG A 435 -6.59 -15.92 -3.46
N THR A 436 -6.23 -14.64 -3.29
CA THR A 436 -5.30 -14.20 -2.22
C THR A 436 -5.97 -13.16 -1.32
N ARG A 437 -5.41 -12.93 -0.15
CA ARG A 437 -5.89 -11.92 0.80
C ARG A 437 -5.62 -10.47 0.39
N HIS A 438 -4.88 -10.24 -0.68
CA HIS A 438 -4.51 -8.89 -1.14
C HIS A 438 -5.67 -8.20 -1.84
N VAL A 439 -5.77 -6.89 -1.64
CA VAL A 439 -6.78 -6.03 -2.26
C VAL A 439 -6.16 -4.67 -2.55
N GLU A 440 -6.47 -4.13 -3.73
CA GLU A 440 -6.17 -2.74 -4.07
C GLU A 440 -7.34 -1.83 -3.68
N THR A 441 -7.04 -0.58 -3.40
CA THR A 441 -8.05 0.40 -3.01
C THR A 441 -7.76 1.73 -3.69
N VAL A 442 -8.78 2.39 -4.20
CA VAL A 442 -8.70 3.78 -4.65
C VAL A 442 -9.52 4.64 -3.70
N VAL A 443 -8.90 5.67 -3.13
CA VAL A 443 -9.55 6.63 -2.24
C VAL A 443 -9.41 8.03 -2.82
N LEU A 444 -10.53 8.75 -2.88
CA LEU A 444 -10.56 10.17 -3.17
C LEU A 444 -10.54 10.95 -1.85
N LEU A 445 -9.50 11.76 -1.67
CA LEU A 445 -9.43 12.73 -0.58
C LEU A 445 -9.63 14.15 -1.15
N SER A 446 -10.38 14.98 -0.42
CA SER A 446 -10.52 16.39 -0.77
C SER A 446 -10.49 17.25 0.48
N HIS A 447 -10.10 18.49 0.31
CA HIS A 447 -10.07 19.46 1.40
C HIS A 447 -11.44 19.54 2.09
N LYS A 448 -11.46 19.60 3.39
CA LYS A 448 -12.68 19.91 4.14
C LYS A 448 -13.19 21.26 3.64
N LYS A 449 -14.37 21.30 3.00
CA LYS A 449 -15.01 22.58 2.74
C LYS A 449 -15.24 23.24 4.09
N PRO A 450 -14.99 24.55 4.25
CA PRO A 450 -15.41 25.24 5.46
C PRO A 450 -16.91 24.95 5.66
N ASP A 451 -17.27 24.50 6.86
CA ASP A 451 -18.64 24.17 7.21
C ASP A 451 -19.47 25.46 7.08
N GLY A 452 -20.28 25.52 6.03
CA GLY A 452 -21.25 26.58 5.78
C GLY A 452 -20.72 27.80 5.02
N HIS A 453 -21.15 27.96 3.77
CA HIS A 453 -21.29 29.27 3.21
C HIS A 453 -22.50 29.92 3.90
N ILE A 454 -22.26 30.75 4.91
CA ILE A 454 -23.26 31.73 5.31
C ILE A 454 -23.24 32.80 4.21
N ASN A 455 -24.17 32.71 3.27
CA ASN A 455 -24.43 33.80 2.34
C ASN A 455 -25.04 34.98 3.14
N VAL A 456 -24.20 35.77 3.75
CA VAL A 456 -24.63 37.01 4.37
C VAL A 456 -24.68 38.06 3.26
N LYS A 457 -25.88 38.41 2.84
CA LYS A 457 -26.09 39.59 1.99
C LYS A 457 -25.89 40.80 2.88
N VAL A 458 -24.72 41.40 2.85
CA VAL A 458 -24.40 42.60 3.62
C VAL A 458 -24.59 43.81 2.70
N GLU A 459 -25.56 44.64 3.00
CA GLU A 459 -25.70 45.94 2.34
C GLU A 459 -24.88 46.96 3.13
N PHE A 460 -23.93 47.60 2.43
CA PHE A 460 -23.07 48.64 2.99
C PHE A 460 -23.70 50.03 2.74
N GLY A 461 -23.60 50.93 3.68
CA GLY A 461 -24.06 52.33 3.55
C GLY A 461 -24.58 52.92 4.87
N GLU A 462 -25.10 54.14 4.80
CA GLU A 462 -25.75 54.80 5.93
C GLU A 462 -27.28 54.58 5.90
N GLY A 463 -27.87 54.10 7.02
CA GLY A 463 -29.30 53.82 7.17
C GLY A 463 -29.60 52.64 8.09
N GLU A 464 -30.85 52.52 8.56
CA GLU A 464 -31.28 51.41 9.43
C GLU A 464 -31.11 50.04 8.73
N GLY A 465 -30.39 49.13 9.37
CA GLY A 465 -30.10 47.76 8.85
C GLY A 465 -28.81 47.62 8.03
N LYS A 466 -28.05 48.70 7.80
CA LYS A 466 -26.78 48.68 7.06
C LYS A 466 -25.57 48.73 7.99
N VAL A 467 -24.45 48.12 7.59
CA VAL A 467 -23.23 48.09 8.41
C VAL A 467 -22.29 49.23 7.98
N PRO A 468 -21.94 50.18 8.89
CA PRO A 468 -20.98 51.23 8.60
C PRO A 468 -19.58 50.65 8.32
N LEU A 469 -18.88 51.18 7.30
CA LEU A 469 -17.55 50.75 6.87
C LEU A 469 -16.48 50.84 7.98
N ASP A 470 -16.58 51.83 8.88
CA ASP A 470 -15.62 52.02 9.97
C ASP A 470 -15.67 50.94 11.07
N ASN A 471 -16.77 50.22 11.18
CA ASN A 471 -16.91 49.10 12.14
C ASN A 471 -16.28 47.80 11.65
N ILE A 472 -16.05 47.64 10.33
CA ILE A 472 -15.46 46.45 9.75
C ILE A 472 -13.95 46.38 10.03
N ALA A 473 -13.25 47.51 9.93
CA ALA A 473 -11.83 47.62 10.24
C ALA A 473 -11.53 47.30 11.73
N LYS A 474 -12.36 47.86 12.65
CA LYS A 474 -12.23 47.56 14.09
C LYS A 474 -12.50 46.10 14.45
N ARG A 475 -13.51 45.48 13.86
CA ARG A 475 -13.80 44.04 14.10
C ARG A 475 -12.79 43.09 13.44
N ALA A 476 -12.17 43.48 12.33
CA ALA A 476 -11.10 42.67 11.71
C ALA A 476 -9.82 42.68 12.56
N GLU A 477 -9.54 43.75 13.31
CA GLU A 477 -8.43 43.78 14.27
C GLU A 477 -8.73 42.95 15.54
N GLU A 478 -9.97 42.85 15.98
CA GLU A 478 -10.38 42.02 17.12
C GLU A 478 -10.41 40.51 16.79
N TYR A 479 -10.54 40.14 15.52
CA TYR A 479 -10.57 38.73 15.04
C TYR A 479 -9.22 38.17 14.57
N LYS A 480 -8.10 38.68 15.06
CA LYS A 480 -6.84 37.95 14.97
C LYS A 480 -6.99 36.69 15.81
N SER A 481 -7.02 35.52 15.14
CA SER A 481 -7.04 34.22 15.79
C SER A 481 -5.91 34.18 16.82
N LYS A 482 -6.24 34.07 18.10
CA LYS A 482 -5.24 33.86 19.16
C LYS A 482 -4.58 32.50 18.83
N GLU A 483 -3.36 32.55 18.33
CA GLU A 483 -2.56 31.32 18.17
C GLU A 483 -2.52 30.58 19.51
N ARG A 484 -2.85 29.32 19.51
CA ARG A 484 -2.93 28.49 20.72
C ARG A 484 -1.51 28.33 21.26
N VAL A 485 -1.20 28.95 22.40
CA VAL A 485 0.12 28.89 23.02
C VAL A 485 0.45 27.46 23.43
N THR A 486 1.48 26.90 22.83
CA THR A 486 1.93 25.51 23.08
C THR A 486 3.03 25.46 24.14
N TYR A 487 3.18 24.31 24.81
CA TYR A 487 4.29 24.09 25.74
C TYR A 487 5.66 24.25 25.07
N LYS A 488 5.75 24.02 23.77
CA LYS A 488 6.97 24.22 22.99
C LYS A 488 7.35 25.70 22.94
N MET A 489 6.41 26.58 22.62
CA MET A 489 6.63 28.04 22.58
C MET A 489 7.07 28.59 23.93
N ILE A 490 6.44 28.13 25.04
CA ILE A 490 6.81 28.52 26.39
C ILE A 490 8.26 28.10 26.71
N LYS A 491 8.66 26.89 26.34
CA LYS A 491 10.03 26.38 26.57
C LYS A 491 11.07 27.17 25.77
N GLU A 492 10.80 27.42 24.50
CA GLU A 492 11.69 28.19 23.61
C GLU A 492 11.87 29.64 24.10
N TYR A 493 10.81 30.28 24.55
CA TYR A 493 10.88 31.60 25.15
C TYR A 493 11.76 31.62 26.42
N ILE A 494 11.56 30.65 27.33
CA ILE A 494 12.33 30.58 28.58
C ILE A 494 13.82 30.29 28.29
N GLU A 495 14.11 29.39 27.37
CA GLU A 495 15.50 29.08 26.98
C GLU A 495 16.20 30.29 26.34
N ALA A 496 15.49 31.04 25.47
CA ALA A 496 16.03 32.24 24.84
C ALA A 496 16.23 33.40 25.81
N LYS A 497 15.32 33.62 26.78
CA LYS A 497 15.35 34.77 27.69
C LYS A 497 16.19 34.52 28.96
N TYR A 498 16.14 33.30 29.50
CA TYR A 498 16.73 32.94 30.79
C TYR A 498 17.93 31.97 30.69
N GLY A 499 18.20 31.39 29.51
CA GLY A 499 19.35 30.52 29.27
C GLY A 499 19.26 29.11 29.86
N PHE A 500 18.11 28.69 30.40
CA PHE A 500 17.89 27.36 30.95
C PHE A 500 16.65 26.66 30.41
N LYS A 501 16.65 25.32 30.44
CA LYS A 501 15.54 24.48 29.98
C LYS A 501 14.57 24.16 31.10
N VAL A 502 13.26 24.18 30.78
CA VAL A 502 12.20 23.73 31.68
C VAL A 502 11.51 22.48 31.15
N HIS A 503 11.11 21.60 32.05
CA HIS A 503 10.36 20.40 31.68
C HIS A 503 8.87 20.71 31.54
N THR A 504 8.18 20.02 30.61
CA THR A 504 6.74 20.20 30.39
C THR A 504 5.89 19.97 31.66
N ALA A 505 6.33 19.03 32.52
CA ALA A 505 5.67 18.79 33.80
C ALA A 505 5.66 20.02 34.72
N TYR A 506 6.72 20.85 34.70
CA TYR A 506 6.79 22.09 35.49
C TYR A 506 5.85 23.16 34.96
N ILE A 507 5.72 23.28 33.64
CA ILE A 507 4.75 24.19 33.02
C ILE A 507 3.32 23.77 33.38
N ALA A 508 3.04 22.47 33.34
CA ALA A 508 1.75 21.91 33.72
C ALA A 508 1.42 22.14 35.22
N GLU A 509 2.40 22.04 36.09
CA GLU A 509 2.26 22.30 37.53
C GLU A 509 1.92 23.78 37.79
N VAL A 510 2.70 24.71 37.25
CA VAL A 510 2.46 26.15 37.39
C VAL A 510 1.11 26.57 36.80
N LYS A 511 0.70 26.00 35.67
CA LYS A 511 -0.64 26.27 35.09
C LYS A 511 -1.76 25.78 36.01
N ARG A 512 -1.58 24.63 36.66
CA ARG A 512 -2.56 24.07 37.60
C ARG A 512 -2.68 24.92 38.85
N ASP A 513 -1.54 25.37 39.38
CA ASP A 513 -1.49 26.26 40.57
C ASP A 513 -2.12 27.63 40.30
N LEU A 514 -2.12 28.07 39.03
CA LEU A 514 -2.77 29.30 38.57
C LEU A 514 -4.25 29.09 38.17
N GLY A 515 -4.82 27.89 38.33
CA GLY A 515 -6.22 27.60 37.98
C GLY A 515 -6.52 27.62 36.48
N LEU A 516 -5.50 27.52 35.63
CA LEU A 516 -5.67 27.57 34.17
C LEU A 516 -6.18 26.23 33.61
N PRO A 517 -7.00 26.24 32.53
CA PRO A 517 -7.54 25.03 31.94
C PRO A 517 -6.43 24.09 31.44
N MET A 518 -6.52 22.83 31.86
CA MET A 518 -5.60 21.75 31.49
C MET A 518 -6.29 20.82 30.49
N TYR A 519 -5.53 20.34 29.53
CA TYR A 519 -5.98 19.29 28.62
C TYR A 519 -5.16 18.04 28.92
N ASP A 520 -5.82 16.93 29.20
CA ASP A 520 -5.17 15.66 29.49
C ASP A 520 -4.36 15.17 28.27
N ALA A 521 -3.11 14.81 28.54
CA ALA A 521 -2.28 14.15 27.53
C ALA A 521 -2.77 12.71 27.32
N PRO A 522 -2.75 12.18 26.09
CA PRO A 522 -3.18 10.80 25.78
C PRO A 522 -2.45 9.71 26.60
N ASN A 523 -1.37 10.05 27.30
CA ASN A 523 -0.51 9.16 28.09
C ASN A 523 -0.47 9.51 29.59
N ALA A 524 -1.49 10.18 30.11
CA ALA A 524 -1.58 10.47 31.55
C ALA A 524 -1.74 9.16 32.34
N VAL A 525 -0.81 8.87 33.27
CA VAL A 525 -0.83 7.69 34.14
C VAL A 525 -1.27 8.15 35.54
N GLU A 526 -2.26 7.49 36.11
CA GLU A 526 -2.84 7.86 37.41
C GLU A 526 -1.91 7.63 38.62
N GLU A 527 -0.92 6.73 38.51
CA GLU A 527 0.06 6.50 39.58
C GLU A 527 1.52 6.59 39.09
N LEU A 528 2.31 7.44 39.74
CA LEU A 528 3.74 7.61 39.45
C LEU A 528 4.58 6.71 40.38
N LYS A 529 5.49 5.94 39.78
CA LYS A 529 6.42 5.04 40.48
C LYS A 529 7.56 5.76 41.25
N GLN A 530 7.70 7.09 41.13
CA GLN A 530 8.70 7.89 41.86
C GLN A 530 8.14 9.27 42.26
N PRO A 531 8.62 9.89 43.39
CA PRO A 531 8.16 11.22 43.84
C PRO A 531 8.52 12.29 42.77
N ARG A 532 7.56 13.20 42.53
CA ARG A 532 7.74 14.29 41.59
C ARG A 532 8.79 15.30 42.09
N LYS A 533 9.74 15.68 41.24
CA LYS A 533 10.59 16.85 41.50
C LYS A 533 9.78 18.11 41.16
N HIS A 534 9.65 19.03 42.11
CA HIS A 534 9.00 20.33 41.89
C HIS A 534 9.94 21.33 41.21
N PRO A 535 9.42 22.30 40.45
CA PRO A 535 10.25 23.37 39.87
C PRO A 535 10.80 24.27 40.99
N THR A 536 12.02 24.77 40.78
CA THR A 536 12.59 25.81 41.68
C THR A 536 11.82 27.13 41.53
N ALA A 537 11.89 28.01 42.52
CA ALA A 537 11.23 29.32 42.50
C ALA A 537 11.58 30.13 41.22
N GLU A 538 12.84 30.11 40.82
CA GLU A 538 13.31 30.74 39.58
C GLU A 538 12.62 30.19 38.32
N LYS A 539 12.42 28.87 38.22
CA LYS A 539 11.73 28.25 37.10
C LYS A 539 10.23 28.55 37.11
N VAL A 540 9.61 28.67 38.26
CA VAL A 540 8.21 29.09 38.43
C VAL A 540 8.01 30.50 37.89
N GLU A 541 8.87 31.45 38.27
CA GLU A 541 8.78 32.83 37.81
C GLU A 541 9.03 32.95 36.30
N ALA A 542 10.00 32.24 35.74
CA ALA A 542 10.25 32.21 34.30
C ALA A 542 9.04 31.64 33.51
N ILE A 543 8.35 30.62 34.04
CA ILE A 543 7.13 30.04 33.43
C ILE A 543 5.97 31.07 33.49
N LYS A 544 5.79 31.75 34.64
CA LYS A 544 4.77 32.80 34.77
C LYS A 544 5.03 33.95 33.81
N ASP A 545 6.28 34.40 33.68
CA ASP A 545 6.66 35.44 32.74
C ASP A 545 6.37 35.03 31.27
N ALA A 546 6.69 33.81 30.90
CA ALA A 546 6.35 33.28 29.57
C ALA A 546 4.83 33.23 29.35
N LEU A 547 4.04 32.82 30.34
CA LEU A 547 2.58 32.79 30.24
C LEU A 547 1.98 34.21 30.09
N LYS A 548 2.57 35.20 30.76
CA LYS A 548 2.20 36.63 30.58
C LYS A 548 2.56 37.13 29.19
N TYR A 549 3.78 36.85 28.72
CA TYR A 549 4.23 37.27 27.39
C TYR A 549 3.32 36.75 26.27
N PHE A 550 2.82 35.54 26.39
CA PHE A 550 1.92 34.93 25.42
C PHE A 550 0.43 35.25 25.71
N GLY A 551 0.10 36.11 26.72
CA GLY A 551 -1.27 36.48 27.05
C GLY A 551 -2.15 35.34 27.55
N VAL A 552 -1.55 34.35 28.22
CA VAL A 552 -2.27 33.23 28.83
C VAL A 552 -2.77 33.58 30.25
N ILE A 553 -2.06 34.48 30.94
CA ILE A 553 -2.42 35.10 32.25
C ILE A 553 -2.22 36.60 32.21
#